data_acdc46c7dc320d895a3f4d1a03b3ca6d
#
_entry.id   acdc46c7dc320d895a3f4d1a03b3ca6d
#
_cell.length_a   1.000
_cell.length_b   1.000
_cell.length_c   1.000
_cell.angle_alpha   90.00
_cell.angle_beta   90.00
_cell.angle_gamma   90.00
#
_symmetry.space_group_name_H-M   'P 1'
#
loop_
_entity.id
_entity.type
_entity.pdbx_description
1 polymer ?
#
loop_
_entity_poly.entity_id
_entity_poly.type
_entity_poly.pdbx_seq_one_letter_code
_entity_poly.pdbx_strand_id
1 'polypeptide(L)'
;MTAEERRHKVKHHYTPGYIVWTIFKYFSLVFISFWMVIPLYSCVVTSFKTDTEYNSTNVMTPPSDWLNFSNFADAFSKANMGVAFRNSGIILVCVLAGSIIIGTQIAYVLNRFKFPGNGLIRNLFTFAALLPGIAMQVATYEIMNNLHFINHLYGYIILSMGTDVISIYIYIQYFENISVALDESAIIDGASYHTIYWRILLPMLRPAIVTCVILKGATTYNEYYNANLYLQDKQKLCTVATSLYTFTGPMGSRYNLICAGVIISMLPALVVFIIFQNSIYNGIAAGAVKG
;
A
#
# COMPACT_ATOMS: atom_id res chain seq x y z
N MET A 1 -37.99 25.57 -10.37
CA MET A 1 -37.86 24.18 -10.87
C MET A 1 -38.72 23.30 -9.99
N THR A 2 -39.85 22.88 -10.52
CA THR A 2 -40.86 22.11 -9.80
C THR A 2 -40.43 20.64 -9.61
N ALA A 3 -40.98 20.00 -8.58
CA ALA A 3 -40.66 18.62 -8.20
C ALA A 3 -40.96 17.55 -9.31
N GLU A 4 -41.59 17.96 -10.42
CA GLU A 4 -41.88 17.09 -11.57
C GLU A 4 -40.70 16.87 -12.53
N GLU A 5 -39.74 17.77 -12.59
CA GLU A 5 -38.55 17.64 -13.48
C GLU A 5 -37.52 16.60 -13.01
N ARG A 6 -37.63 16.08 -11.79
CA ARG A 6 -36.70 15.08 -11.23
C ARG A 6 -37.08 13.63 -11.51
N ARG A 7 -38.12 13.37 -12.29
CA ARG A 7 -38.57 12.01 -12.65
C ARG A 7 -38.38 11.64 -14.10
N HIS A 8 -37.35 12.10 -14.77
CA HIS A 8 -36.87 11.35 -15.93
C HIS A 8 -36.14 10.08 -15.44
N LYS A 9 -36.94 9.11 -14.97
CA LYS A 9 -36.52 7.72 -14.97
C LYS A 9 -36.18 7.40 -16.42
N VAL A 10 -34.88 7.28 -16.72
CA VAL A 10 -34.41 6.65 -17.94
C VAL A 10 -35.10 5.29 -18.01
N LYS A 11 -36.12 5.17 -18.87
CA LYS A 11 -36.73 3.88 -19.19
C LYS A 11 -35.67 3.12 -19.95
N HIS A 12 -34.88 2.31 -19.22
CA HIS A 12 -34.01 1.35 -19.86
C HIS A 12 -34.90 0.41 -20.69
N HIS A 13 -34.89 0.57 -22.01
CA HIS A 13 -35.44 -0.42 -22.90
C HIS A 13 -34.61 -1.70 -22.72
N TYR A 14 -35.18 -2.66 -21.99
CA TYR A 14 -34.60 -3.98 -21.82
C TYR A 14 -34.66 -4.74 -23.12
N THR A 15 -33.76 -4.47 -24.05
CA THR A 15 -33.60 -5.30 -25.24
C THR A 15 -33.08 -6.68 -24.80
N PRO A 16 -33.44 -7.77 -25.49
CA PRO A 16 -32.91 -9.10 -25.15
C PRO A 16 -31.39 -9.14 -25.02
N GLY A 17 -30.68 -8.41 -25.88
CA GLY A 17 -29.21 -8.26 -25.80
C GLY A 17 -28.72 -7.59 -24.50
N TYR A 18 -29.44 -6.58 -24.01
CA TYR A 18 -29.11 -5.93 -22.71
C TYR A 18 -29.29 -6.89 -21.55
N ILE A 19 -30.34 -7.70 -21.57
CA ILE A 19 -30.60 -8.70 -20.51
C ILE A 19 -29.48 -9.75 -20.50
N VAL A 20 -29.13 -10.31 -21.65
CA VAL A 20 -28.04 -11.29 -21.80
C VAL A 20 -26.71 -10.70 -21.33
N TRP A 21 -26.38 -9.47 -21.74
CA TRP A 21 -25.17 -8.79 -21.30
C TRP A 21 -25.15 -8.55 -19.79
N THR A 22 -26.28 -8.18 -19.21
CA THR A 22 -26.40 -7.95 -17.77
C THR A 22 -26.21 -9.24 -16.97
N ILE A 23 -26.84 -10.35 -17.43
CA ILE A 23 -26.65 -11.68 -16.82
C ILE A 23 -25.18 -12.09 -16.90
N PHE A 24 -24.55 -11.96 -18.06
CA PHE A 24 -23.14 -12.31 -18.26
C PHE A 24 -22.24 -11.47 -17.34
N LYS A 25 -22.47 -10.16 -17.24
CA LYS A 25 -21.74 -9.26 -16.35
C LYS A 25 -21.83 -9.68 -14.89
N TYR A 26 -23.05 -9.95 -14.38
CA TYR A 26 -23.19 -10.37 -12.97
C TYR A 26 -22.67 -11.78 -12.72
N PHE A 27 -22.84 -12.69 -13.68
CA PHE A 27 -22.27 -14.03 -13.59
C PHE A 27 -20.75 -13.98 -13.52
N SER A 28 -20.09 -13.22 -14.39
CA SER A 28 -18.62 -13.07 -14.37
C SER A 28 -18.12 -12.43 -13.08
N LEU A 29 -18.84 -11.43 -12.54
CA LEU A 29 -18.49 -10.81 -11.26
C LEU A 29 -18.59 -11.81 -10.10
N VAL A 30 -19.67 -12.56 -10.01
CA VAL A 30 -19.87 -13.60 -8.98
C VAL A 30 -18.82 -14.70 -9.12
N PHE A 31 -18.57 -15.16 -10.35
CA PHE A 31 -17.56 -16.17 -10.64
C PHE A 31 -16.16 -15.73 -10.19
N ILE A 32 -15.72 -14.54 -10.57
CA ILE A 32 -14.42 -13.99 -10.16
C ILE A 32 -14.36 -13.81 -8.63
N SER A 33 -15.42 -13.28 -8.02
CA SER A 33 -15.49 -13.11 -6.56
C SER A 33 -15.37 -14.43 -5.83
N PHE A 34 -16.02 -15.49 -6.34
CA PHE A 34 -15.91 -16.82 -5.77
C PHE A 34 -14.45 -17.33 -5.78
N TRP A 35 -13.76 -17.22 -6.90
CA TRP A 35 -12.36 -17.61 -7.00
C TRP A 35 -11.43 -16.80 -6.10
N MET A 36 -11.72 -15.52 -5.87
CA MET A 36 -10.95 -14.68 -4.94
C MET A 36 -11.15 -15.06 -3.47
N VAL A 37 -12.32 -15.59 -3.11
CA VAL A 37 -12.62 -16.00 -1.72
C VAL A 37 -11.99 -17.35 -1.36
N ILE A 38 -11.80 -18.24 -2.33
CA ILE A 38 -11.26 -19.60 -2.10
C ILE A 38 -9.94 -19.61 -1.32
N PRO A 39 -8.89 -18.85 -1.71
CA PRO A 39 -7.63 -18.84 -0.96
C PRO A 39 -7.81 -18.34 0.49
N LEU A 40 -8.66 -17.34 0.69
CA LEU A 40 -8.95 -16.82 2.03
C LEU A 40 -9.68 -17.85 2.88
N TYR A 41 -10.69 -18.52 2.32
CA TYR A 41 -11.39 -19.62 2.99
C TYR A 41 -10.43 -20.73 3.37
N SER A 42 -9.58 -21.20 2.44
CA SER A 42 -8.56 -22.22 2.69
C SER A 42 -7.60 -21.81 3.80
N CYS A 43 -7.16 -20.56 3.82
CA CYS A 43 -6.31 -20.01 4.86
C CYS A 43 -6.99 -20.01 6.23
N VAL A 44 -8.27 -19.58 6.30
CA VAL A 44 -9.06 -19.60 7.54
C VAL A 44 -9.24 -21.04 8.05
N VAL A 45 -9.67 -21.95 7.19
CA VAL A 45 -9.85 -23.37 7.55
C VAL A 45 -8.54 -23.99 8.07
N THR A 46 -7.45 -23.76 7.35
CA THR A 46 -6.13 -24.31 7.70
C THR A 46 -5.60 -23.76 9.01
N SER A 47 -5.90 -22.51 9.35
CA SER A 47 -5.40 -21.89 10.58
C SER A 47 -5.94 -22.53 11.88
N PHE A 48 -7.06 -23.24 11.82
CA PHE A 48 -7.65 -23.94 12.96
C PHE A 48 -7.27 -25.44 13.01
N LYS A 49 -6.66 -26.00 11.96
CA LYS A 49 -6.27 -27.41 11.92
C LYS A 49 -5.01 -27.70 12.74
N THR A 50 -4.97 -28.87 13.37
CA THR A 50 -3.72 -29.41 13.91
C THR A 50 -2.77 -29.84 12.79
N ASP A 51 -1.48 -30.03 13.08
CA ASP A 51 -0.50 -30.52 12.08
C ASP A 51 -0.92 -31.90 11.51
N THR A 52 -1.42 -32.80 12.35
CA THR A 52 -1.95 -34.11 11.94
C THR A 52 -3.16 -33.98 11.04
N GLU A 53 -4.10 -33.17 11.39
CA GLU A 53 -5.33 -32.93 10.60
C GLU A 53 -5.00 -32.28 9.24
N TYR A 54 -4.10 -31.31 9.21
CA TYR A 54 -3.65 -30.67 7.97
C TYR A 54 -3.04 -31.70 7.00
N ASN A 55 -2.19 -32.59 7.51
CA ASN A 55 -1.51 -33.61 6.69
C ASN A 55 -2.41 -34.77 6.26
N SER A 56 -3.52 -35.00 6.95
CA SER A 56 -4.45 -36.11 6.67
C SER A 56 -5.73 -35.71 5.92
N THR A 57 -6.00 -34.41 5.79
CA THR A 57 -7.23 -33.89 5.15
C THR A 57 -6.94 -32.93 4.02
N ASN A 58 -7.93 -32.70 3.14
CA ASN A 58 -7.82 -31.68 2.11
C ASN A 58 -7.86 -30.28 2.73
N VAL A 59 -7.15 -29.33 2.11
CA VAL A 59 -7.09 -27.91 2.56
C VAL A 59 -8.46 -27.21 2.63
N MET A 60 -9.44 -27.73 1.89
CA MET A 60 -10.83 -27.21 1.87
C MET A 60 -11.74 -27.89 2.90
N THR A 61 -11.30 -28.99 3.51
CA THR A 61 -12.10 -29.70 4.53
C THR A 61 -12.16 -28.84 5.79
N PRO A 62 -13.35 -28.54 6.35
CA PRO A 62 -13.47 -27.83 7.61
C PRO A 62 -12.65 -28.46 8.74
N PRO A 63 -12.11 -27.69 9.67
CA PRO A 63 -11.38 -28.22 10.82
C PRO A 63 -12.34 -28.99 11.75
N SER A 64 -11.84 -29.97 12.46
CA SER A 64 -12.61 -30.73 13.46
C SER A 64 -13.02 -29.86 14.65
N ASP A 65 -12.21 -28.86 14.98
CA ASP A 65 -12.46 -27.90 16.07
C ASP A 65 -12.19 -26.45 15.62
N TRP A 66 -13.25 -25.66 15.52
CA TRP A 66 -13.19 -24.23 15.21
C TRP A 66 -12.75 -23.35 16.39
N LEU A 67 -12.60 -23.91 17.59
CA LEU A 67 -12.15 -23.20 18.78
C LEU A 67 -10.68 -23.44 19.06
N ASN A 68 -9.96 -24.15 18.20
CA ASN A 68 -8.53 -24.38 18.32
C ASN A 68 -7.72 -23.12 17.99
N PHE A 69 -7.55 -22.23 18.96
CA PHE A 69 -6.74 -21.01 18.83
C PHE A 69 -5.25 -21.24 19.12
N SER A 70 -4.81 -22.47 19.36
CA SER A 70 -3.40 -22.76 19.67
C SER A 70 -2.44 -22.31 18.56
N ASN A 71 -2.82 -22.50 17.28
CA ASN A 71 -2.02 -22.05 16.15
C ASN A 71 -1.81 -20.52 16.13
N PHE A 72 -2.82 -19.77 16.53
CA PHE A 72 -2.71 -18.30 16.60
C PHE A 72 -1.76 -17.84 17.71
N ALA A 73 -1.84 -18.46 18.90
CA ALA A 73 -0.92 -18.19 20.01
C ALA A 73 0.52 -18.58 19.64
N ASP A 74 0.69 -19.76 19.03
CA ASP A 74 1.97 -20.26 18.56
C ASP A 74 2.56 -19.40 17.44
N ALA A 75 1.75 -19.01 16.46
CA ALA A 75 2.18 -18.12 15.39
C ALA A 75 2.63 -16.77 15.94
N PHE A 76 1.83 -16.17 16.85
CA PHE A 76 2.17 -14.89 17.44
C PHE A 76 3.47 -14.92 18.23
N SER A 77 3.68 -15.94 19.06
CA SER A 77 4.85 -16.05 19.91
C SER A 77 6.11 -16.50 19.14
N LYS A 78 6.00 -17.57 18.34
CA LYS A 78 7.16 -18.17 17.65
C LYS A 78 7.68 -17.33 16.48
N ALA A 79 6.80 -16.60 15.79
CA ALA A 79 7.20 -15.63 14.76
C ALA A 79 7.55 -14.24 15.31
N ASN A 80 7.60 -14.07 16.63
CA ASN A 80 7.92 -12.80 17.29
C ASN A 80 7.07 -11.63 16.77
N MET A 81 5.75 -11.88 16.55
CA MET A 81 4.87 -10.92 15.86
C MET A 81 4.72 -9.61 16.61
N GLY A 82 4.89 -9.57 17.93
CA GLY A 82 4.89 -8.32 18.71
C GLY A 82 6.01 -7.36 18.28
N VAL A 83 7.22 -7.87 18.09
CA VAL A 83 8.35 -7.09 17.55
C VAL A 83 8.11 -6.74 16.08
N ALA A 84 7.59 -7.68 15.31
CA ALA A 84 7.27 -7.48 13.89
C ALA A 84 6.27 -6.35 13.67
N PHE A 85 5.17 -6.30 14.43
CA PHE A 85 4.19 -5.22 14.37
C PHE A 85 4.77 -3.87 14.79
N ARG A 86 5.56 -3.83 15.87
CA ARG A 86 6.24 -2.61 16.29
C ARG A 86 7.15 -2.07 15.18
N ASN A 87 8.00 -2.91 14.62
CA ASN A 87 8.94 -2.50 13.57
C ASN A 87 8.21 -2.07 12.31
N SER A 88 7.22 -2.85 11.83
CA SER A 88 6.40 -2.49 10.66
C SER A 88 5.64 -1.18 10.89
N GLY A 89 5.12 -0.94 12.10
CA GLY A 89 4.47 0.31 12.45
C GLY A 89 5.42 1.51 12.39
N ILE A 90 6.63 1.38 12.97
CA ILE A 90 7.66 2.43 12.91
C ILE A 90 8.07 2.70 11.46
N ILE A 91 8.38 1.65 10.69
CA ILE A 91 8.74 1.78 9.28
C ILE A 91 7.62 2.49 8.52
N LEU A 92 6.38 2.02 8.66
CA LEU A 92 5.23 2.57 7.95
C LEU A 92 5.05 4.07 8.22
N VAL A 93 5.02 4.46 9.49
CA VAL A 93 4.82 5.87 9.88
C VAL A 93 5.98 6.75 9.38
N CYS A 94 7.23 6.32 9.59
CA CYS A 94 8.39 7.10 9.16
C CYS A 94 8.50 7.20 7.64
N VAL A 95 8.30 6.09 6.92
CA VAL A 95 8.34 6.07 5.45
C VAL A 95 7.25 6.94 4.86
N LEU A 96 6.01 6.83 5.34
CA LEU A 96 4.91 7.66 4.86
C LEU A 96 5.15 9.14 5.14
N ALA A 97 5.53 9.50 6.36
CA ALA A 97 5.83 10.90 6.70
C ALA A 97 6.96 11.47 5.84
N GLY A 98 8.06 10.73 5.68
CA GLY A 98 9.18 11.15 4.86
C GLY A 98 8.85 11.24 3.37
N SER A 99 8.15 10.24 2.82
CA SER A 99 7.73 10.24 1.41
C SER A 99 6.78 11.40 1.10
N ILE A 100 5.87 11.74 2.01
CA ILE A 100 4.98 12.89 1.85
C ILE A 100 5.79 14.19 1.83
N ILE A 101 6.64 14.40 2.84
CA ILE A 101 7.42 15.65 2.96
C ILE A 101 8.35 15.81 1.75
N ILE A 102 9.16 14.79 1.44
CA ILE A 102 10.12 14.85 0.34
C ILE A 102 9.37 14.95 -1.00
N GLY A 103 8.37 14.10 -1.24
CA GLY A 103 7.66 14.03 -2.49
C GLY A 103 6.90 15.30 -2.81
N THR A 104 6.20 15.90 -1.85
CA THR A 104 5.44 17.14 -2.05
C THR A 104 6.35 18.36 -2.22
N GLN A 105 7.51 18.42 -1.54
CA GLN A 105 8.50 19.47 -1.74
C GLN A 105 9.15 19.40 -3.12
N ILE A 106 9.54 18.20 -3.56
CA ILE A 106 10.08 18.01 -4.92
C ILE A 106 9.03 18.42 -5.96
N ALA A 107 7.79 17.97 -5.80
CA ALA A 107 6.70 18.32 -6.71
C ALA A 107 6.43 19.82 -6.73
N TYR A 108 6.45 20.50 -5.58
CA TYR A 108 6.30 21.93 -5.47
C TYR A 108 7.39 22.67 -6.25
N VAL A 109 8.66 22.33 -6.01
CA VAL A 109 9.79 22.99 -6.69
C VAL A 109 9.74 22.72 -8.20
N LEU A 110 9.51 21.51 -8.63
CA LEU A 110 9.48 21.15 -10.05
C LEU A 110 8.28 21.77 -10.78
N ASN A 111 7.16 22.02 -10.09
CA ASN A 111 5.97 22.59 -10.71
C ASN A 111 5.98 24.12 -10.72
N ARG A 112 6.36 24.78 -9.62
CA ARG A 112 6.24 26.23 -9.44
C ARG A 112 7.47 27.02 -9.89
N PHE A 113 8.67 26.43 -9.82
CA PHE A 113 9.89 27.15 -10.12
C PHE A 113 10.45 26.78 -11.49
N LYS A 114 10.72 27.79 -12.31
CA LYS A 114 11.43 27.64 -13.60
C LYS A 114 12.91 27.90 -13.38
N PHE A 115 13.72 26.89 -13.52
CA PHE A 115 15.19 26.98 -13.41
C PHE A 115 15.87 26.13 -14.48
N PRO A 116 17.12 26.45 -14.87
CA PRO A 116 17.88 25.62 -15.79
C PRO A 116 18.02 24.18 -15.27
N GLY A 117 17.62 23.19 -16.09
CA GLY A 117 17.65 21.78 -15.69
C GLY A 117 16.35 21.20 -15.11
N ASN A 118 15.31 22.00 -14.87
CA ASN A 118 14.02 21.49 -14.37
C ASN A 118 13.50 20.33 -15.24
N GLY A 119 13.49 20.48 -16.58
CA GLY A 119 13.06 19.43 -17.51
C GLY A 119 13.97 18.19 -17.45
N LEU A 120 15.27 18.37 -17.27
CA LEU A 120 16.22 17.26 -17.13
C LEU A 120 15.90 16.44 -15.85
N ILE A 121 15.68 17.11 -14.73
CA ILE A 121 15.34 16.45 -13.46
C ILE A 121 14.03 15.67 -13.59
N ARG A 122 13.00 16.26 -14.19
CA ARG A 122 11.72 15.54 -14.47
C ARG A 122 11.95 14.27 -15.30
N ASN A 123 12.75 14.39 -16.37
CA ASN A 123 13.07 13.25 -17.23
C ASN A 123 13.90 12.18 -16.51
N LEU A 124 14.80 12.57 -15.62
CA LEU A 124 15.57 11.62 -14.79
C LEU A 124 14.66 10.85 -13.82
N PHE A 125 13.65 11.47 -13.22
CA PHE A 125 12.65 10.76 -12.42
C PHE A 125 11.86 9.76 -13.28
N THR A 126 11.45 10.16 -14.49
CA THR A 126 10.76 9.26 -15.44
C THR A 126 11.66 8.08 -15.81
N PHE A 127 12.91 8.34 -16.12
CA PHE A 127 13.88 7.30 -16.45
C PHE A 127 14.12 6.36 -15.27
N ALA A 128 14.29 6.90 -14.05
CA ALA A 128 14.44 6.08 -12.84
C ALA A 128 13.24 5.16 -12.58
N ALA A 129 12.01 5.61 -12.89
CA ALA A 129 10.82 4.79 -12.76
C ALA A 129 10.77 3.58 -13.74
N LEU A 130 11.49 3.66 -14.85
CA LEU A 130 11.56 2.58 -15.85
C LEU A 130 12.65 1.54 -15.54
N LEU A 131 13.57 1.86 -14.61
CA LEU A 131 14.62 0.93 -14.24
C LEU A 131 14.06 -0.20 -13.37
N PRO A 132 14.31 -1.47 -13.73
CA PRO A 132 13.88 -2.60 -12.92
C PRO A 132 14.58 -2.56 -11.55
N GLY A 133 13.81 -2.47 -10.45
CA GLY A 133 14.35 -2.41 -9.08
C GLY A 133 15.32 -3.56 -8.77
N ILE A 134 15.05 -4.77 -9.28
CA ILE A 134 15.91 -5.94 -9.11
C ILE A 134 17.28 -5.74 -9.77
N ALA A 135 17.35 -5.08 -10.94
CA ALA A 135 18.63 -4.81 -11.61
C ALA A 135 19.52 -3.83 -10.82
N MET A 136 18.89 -2.93 -10.04
CA MET A 136 19.61 -1.95 -9.21
C MET A 136 20.01 -2.52 -7.84
N GLN A 137 19.56 -3.72 -7.50
CA GLN A 137 19.66 -4.27 -6.15
C GLN A 137 21.10 -4.42 -5.65
N VAL A 138 22.01 -4.90 -6.51
CA VAL A 138 23.42 -5.10 -6.14
C VAL A 138 24.08 -3.78 -5.79
N ALA A 139 23.94 -2.77 -6.66
CA ALA A 139 24.50 -1.44 -6.43
C ALA A 139 23.89 -0.78 -5.17
N THR A 140 22.58 -0.91 -4.99
CA THR A 140 21.89 -0.39 -3.80
C THR A 140 22.40 -1.06 -2.53
N TYR A 141 22.58 -2.40 -2.55
CA TYR A 141 23.11 -3.13 -1.41
C TYR A 141 24.54 -2.66 -1.05
N GLU A 142 25.40 -2.46 -2.05
CA GLU A 142 26.76 -1.98 -1.84
C GLU A 142 26.79 -0.57 -1.21
N ILE A 143 25.95 0.35 -1.71
CA ILE A 143 25.80 1.69 -1.13
C ILE A 143 25.33 1.60 0.33
N MET A 144 24.29 0.80 0.60
CA MET A 144 23.75 0.61 1.94
C MET A 144 24.78 0.02 2.90
N ASN A 145 25.60 -0.92 2.42
CA ASN A 145 26.66 -1.53 3.20
C ASN A 145 27.76 -0.50 3.52
N ASN A 146 28.21 0.28 2.53
CA ASN A 146 29.25 1.30 2.71
C ASN A 146 28.81 2.43 3.65
N LEU A 147 27.50 2.73 3.69
CA LEU A 147 26.90 3.68 4.62
C LEU A 147 26.62 3.07 6.01
N HIS A 148 26.93 1.80 6.23
CA HIS A 148 26.61 1.06 7.45
C HIS A 148 25.09 1.06 7.80
N PHE A 149 24.25 1.02 6.78
CA PHE A 149 22.79 1.03 6.91
C PHE A 149 22.19 -0.38 6.95
N ILE A 150 22.97 -1.39 6.58
CA ILE A 150 22.54 -2.80 6.66
C ILE A 150 22.29 -3.18 8.12
N ASN A 151 21.22 -3.91 8.34
CA ASN A 151 20.81 -4.40 9.67
C ASN A 151 20.49 -3.27 10.68
N HIS A 152 20.02 -2.13 10.15
CA HIS A 152 19.54 -1.00 10.95
C HIS A 152 18.18 -0.50 10.44
N LEU A 153 17.24 -0.32 11.36
CA LEU A 153 15.87 0.12 11.01
C LEU A 153 15.89 1.50 10.32
N TYR A 154 16.72 2.43 10.82
CA TYR A 154 16.84 3.76 10.25
C TYR A 154 17.38 3.74 8.81
N GLY A 155 18.34 2.86 8.51
CA GLY A 155 18.89 2.73 7.17
C GLY A 155 17.83 2.25 6.17
N TYR A 156 17.06 1.24 6.56
CA TYR A 156 15.95 0.73 5.75
C TYR A 156 14.84 1.79 5.56
N ILE A 157 14.53 2.57 6.60
CA ILE A 157 13.56 3.67 6.51
C ILE A 157 14.04 4.73 5.53
N ILE A 158 15.30 5.19 5.62
CA ILE A 158 15.88 6.20 4.72
C ILE A 158 15.82 5.73 3.27
N LEU A 159 16.23 4.48 3.00
CA LEU A 159 16.12 3.89 1.67
C LEU A 159 14.70 3.93 1.14
N SER A 160 13.73 3.54 1.97
CA SER A 160 12.34 3.41 1.57
C SER A 160 11.62 4.75 1.37
N MET A 161 12.07 5.83 2.04
CA MET A 161 11.51 7.17 1.92
C MET A 161 11.82 7.84 0.57
N GLY A 162 13.04 7.63 0.05
CA GLY A 162 13.56 8.39 -1.08
C GLY A 162 13.18 7.89 -2.48
N THR A 163 12.57 6.73 -2.61
CA THR A 163 12.41 6.03 -3.90
C THR A 163 10.99 6.07 -4.48
N ASP A 164 10.12 6.96 -4.00
CA ASP A 164 8.72 6.96 -4.39
C ASP A 164 8.42 7.92 -5.54
N VAL A 165 8.90 7.57 -6.73
CA VAL A 165 8.71 8.37 -7.96
C VAL A 165 7.23 8.50 -8.33
N ILE A 166 6.43 7.47 -8.10
CA ILE A 166 4.99 7.47 -8.43
C ILE A 166 4.27 8.55 -7.63
N SER A 167 4.51 8.64 -6.33
CA SER A 167 3.92 9.69 -5.49
C SER A 167 4.35 11.10 -5.92
N ILE A 168 5.61 11.29 -6.32
CA ILE A 168 6.09 12.57 -6.82
C ILE A 168 5.28 13.00 -8.06
N TYR A 169 5.03 12.09 -9.02
CA TYR A 169 4.22 12.39 -10.20
C TYR A 169 2.76 12.70 -9.86
N ILE A 170 2.17 11.95 -8.94
CA ILE A 170 0.81 12.24 -8.46
C ILE A 170 0.75 13.66 -7.88
N TYR A 171 1.72 14.05 -7.06
CA TYR A 171 1.78 15.40 -6.49
C TYR A 171 1.99 16.47 -7.55
N ILE A 172 2.85 16.25 -8.55
CA ILE A 172 3.07 17.19 -9.66
C ILE A 172 1.75 17.41 -10.42
N GLN A 173 1.01 16.36 -10.76
CA GLN A 173 -0.27 16.46 -11.44
C GLN A 173 -1.33 17.22 -10.62
N TYR A 174 -1.33 17.04 -9.30
CA TYR A 174 -2.22 17.81 -8.44
C TYR A 174 -1.83 19.29 -8.37
N PHE A 175 -0.54 19.61 -8.32
CA PHE A 175 -0.08 21.00 -8.39
C PHE A 175 -0.45 21.68 -9.70
N GLU A 176 -0.46 20.97 -10.82
CA GLU A 176 -0.88 21.52 -12.12
C GLU A 176 -2.35 21.98 -12.13
N ASN A 177 -3.20 21.42 -11.26
CA ASN A 177 -4.60 21.82 -11.12
C ASN A 177 -4.82 22.96 -10.10
N ILE A 178 -3.79 23.37 -9.36
CA ILE A 178 -3.87 24.47 -8.42
C ILE A 178 -3.38 25.74 -9.12
N SER A 179 -4.25 26.78 -9.17
CA SER A 179 -3.93 28.03 -9.83
C SER A 179 -2.70 28.71 -9.22
N VAL A 180 -1.78 29.17 -10.06
CA VAL A 180 -0.59 29.95 -9.64
C VAL A 180 -0.99 31.30 -9.01
N ALA A 181 -2.18 31.84 -9.38
CA ALA A 181 -2.70 33.08 -8.80
C ALA A 181 -2.86 33.04 -7.26
N LEU A 182 -2.99 31.83 -6.68
CA LEU A 182 -3.00 31.67 -5.21
C LEU A 182 -1.62 31.99 -4.61
N ASP A 183 -0.56 31.52 -5.26
CA ASP A 183 0.82 31.78 -4.83
C ASP A 183 1.13 33.28 -4.96
N GLU A 184 0.75 33.89 -6.11
CA GLU A 184 0.94 35.32 -6.39
C GLU A 184 0.20 36.20 -5.38
N SER A 185 -1.08 35.91 -5.10
CA SER A 185 -1.85 36.63 -4.10
C SER A 185 -1.22 36.56 -2.71
N ALA A 186 -0.77 35.37 -2.31
CA ALA A 186 -0.11 35.19 -1.02
C ALA A 186 1.24 35.94 -0.93
N ILE A 187 1.96 36.05 -2.04
CA ILE A 187 3.22 36.85 -2.11
C ILE A 187 2.89 38.34 -1.94
N ILE A 188 1.82 38.85 -2.57
CA ILE A 188 1.37 40.22 -2.40
C ILE A 188 1.00 40.50 -0.93
N ASP A 189 0.40 39.54 -0.25
CA ASP A 189 0.10 39.57 1.18
C ASP A 189 1.35 39.42 2.09
N GLY A 190 2.53 39.33 1.51
CA GLY A 190 3.82 39.22 2.23
C GLY A 190 4.18 37.82 2.74
N ALA A 191 3.50 36.76 2.27
CA ALA A 191 3.80 35.40 2.66
C ALA A 191 5.12 34.92 2.03
N SER A 192 5.98 34.26 2.83
CA SER A 192 7.16 33.57 2.30
C SER A 192 6.77 32.29 1.56
N TYR A 193 7.63 31.80 0.65
CA TYR A 193 7.43 30.52 -0.05
C TYR A 193 7.24 29.34 0.91
N HIS A 194 7.92 29.35 2.06
CA HIS A 194 7.72 28.37 3.11
C HIS A 194 6.30 28.42 3.70
N THR A 195 5.78 29.63 3.94
CA THR A 195 4.40 29.84 4.43
C THR A 195 3.38 29.39 3.40
N ILE A 196 3.59 29.73 2.12
CA ILE A 196 2.74 29.33 0.99
C ILE A 196 2.68 27.80 0.92
N TYR A 197 3.84 27.13 0.94
CA TYR A 197 3.90 25.67 0.88
C TYR A 197 3.16 25.02 2.05
N TRP A 198 3.49 25.37 3.29
CA TRP A 198 2.97 24.66 4.48
C TRP A 198 1.51 25.02 4.81
N ARG A 199 1.10 26.29 4.64
CA ARG A 199 -0.21 26.76 5.08
C ARG A 199 -1.26 26.79 3.98
N ILE A 200 -0.88 26.89 2.72
CA ILE A 200 -1.80 27.02 1.59
C ILE A 200 -1.78 25.75 0.75
N LEU A 201 -0.62 25.40 0.17
CA LEU A 201 -0.55 24.38 -0.86
C LEU A 201 -0.62 22.96 -0.29
N LEU A 202 0.12 22.66 0.78
CA LEU A 202 0.13 21.31 1.37
C LEU A 202 -1.27 20.86 1.86
N PRO A 203 -2.09 21.69 2.51
CA PRO A 203 -3.48 21.35 2.81
C PRO A 203 -4.34 21.08 1.57
N MET A 204 -4.11 21.80 0.48
CA MET A 204 -4.83 21.59 -0.78
C MET A 204 -4.46 20.27 -1.46
N LEU A 205 -3.25 19.74 -1.22
CA LEU A 205 -2.82 18.44 -1.70
C LEU A 205 -3.42 17.25 -0.92
N ARG A 206 -4.26 17.48 0.07
CA ARG A 206 -4.81 16.43 0.93
C ARG A 206 -5.39 15.23 0.17
N PRO A 207 -6.15 15.38 -0.93
CA PRO A 207 -6.63 14.23 -1.70
C PRO A 207 -5.50 13.41 -2.33
N ALA A 208 -4.48 14.07 -2.87
CA ALA A 208 -3.29 13.41 -3.44
C ALA A 208 -2.49 12.68 -2.36
N ILE A 209 -2.31 13.31 -1.19
CA ILE A 209 -1.62 12.73 -0.04
C ILE A 209 -2.34 11.45 0.40
N VAL A 210 -3.66 11.49 0.54
CA VAL A 210 -4.45 10.30 0.91
C VAL A 210 -4.25 9.17 -0.10
N THR A 211 -4.28 9.46 -1.39
CA THR A 211 -4.02 8.46 -2.44
C THR A 211 -2.62 7.86 -2.31
N CYS A 212 -1.59 8.69 -2.14
CA CYS A 212 -0.21 8.23 -1.99
C CYS A 212 -0.01 7.43 -0.68
N VAL A 213 -0.64 7.84 0.42
CA VAL A 213 -0.61 7.09 1.70
C VAL A 213 -1.18 5.69 1.53
N ILE A 214 -2.28 5.54 0.81
CA ILE A 214 -2.90 4.24 0.55
C ILE A 214 -1.98 3.36 -0.29
N LEU A 215 -1.48 3.87 -1.42
CA LEU A 215 -0.63 3.12 -2.33
C LEU A 215 0.71 2.74 -1.68
N LYS A 216 1.41 3.73 -1.14
CA LYS A 216 2.72 3.53 -0.49
C LYS A 216 2.59 2.75 0.82
N GLY A 217 1.52 2.98 1.58
CA GLY A 217 1.27 2.26 2.82
C GLY A 217 1.08 0.77 2.60
N ALA A 218 0.25 0.40 1.62
CA ALA A 218 0.04 -1.00 1.27
C ALA A 218 1.32 -1.68 0.79
N THR A 219 2.10 -1.04 -0.08
CA THR A 219 3.38 -1.59 -0.56
C THR A 219 4.41 -1.70 0.55
N THR A 220 4.54 -0.70 1.43
CA THR A 220 5.49 -0.71 2.55
C THR A 220 5.16 -1.78 3.59
N TYR A 221 3.86 -1.97 3.90
CA TYR A 221 3.44 -2.97 4.88
C TYR A 221 3.69 -4.41 4.40
N ASN A 222 3.50 -4.67 3.11
CA ASN A 222 3.67 -5.98 2.50
C ASN A 222 5.08 -6.24 1.96
N GLU A 223 6.01 -5.28 2.12
CA GLU A 223 7.36 -5.41 1.58
C GLU A 223 8.17 -6.48 2.32
N TYR A 224 8.34 -7.61 1.64
CA TYR A 224 9.10 -8.74 2.15
C TYR A 224 10.56 -8.71 1.67
N TYR A 225 10.75 -8.53 0.37
CA TYR A 225 12.04 -8.79 -0.28
C TYR A 225 13.15 -7.87 0.24
N ASN A 226 12.92 -6.57 0.20
CA ASN A 226 13.89 -5.59 0.69
C ASN A 226 14.04 -5.66 2.22
N ALA A 227 12.92 -5.85 2.95
CA ALA A 227 13.00 -6.03 4.40
C ALA A 227 13.81 -7.28 4.78
N ASN A 228 13.67 -8.38 4.04
CA ASN A 228 14.44 -9.58 4.28
C ASN A 228 15.93 -9.41 3.97
N LEU A 229 16.27 -8.63 2.94
CA LEU A 229 17.65 -8.39 2.50
C LEU A 229 18.41 -7.44 3.44
N TYR A 230 17.76 -6.34 3.84
CA TYR A 230 18.44 -5.27 4.61
C TYR A 230 18.31 -5.41 6.12
N LEU A 231 17.28 -6.12 6.64
CA LEU A 231 17.03 -6.34 8.06
C LEU A 231 17.36 -7.82 8.41
N GLN A 232 18.62 -8.10 8.65
CA GLN A 232 19.13 -9.48 8.77
C GLN A 232 18.87 -10.08 10.15
N ASP A 233 18.86 -9.29 11.23
CA ASP A 233 18.52 -9.74 12.59
C ASP A 233 17.02 -10.02 12.69
N LYS A 234 16.61 -11.25 12.39
CA LYS A 234 15.20 -11.66 12.39
C LYS A 234 14.56 -11.68 13.79
N GLN A 235 15.35 -11.64 14.85
CA GLN A 235 14.81 -11.56 16.21
C GLN A 235 14.43 -10.13 16.60
N LYS A 236 15.26 -9.13 16.22
CA LYS A 236 15.08 -7.75 16.62
C LYS A 236 14.45 -6.86 15.55
N LEU A 237 14.67 -7.17 14.27
CA LEU A 237 14.36 -6.31 13.14
C LEU A 237 13.33 -6.93 12.18
N CYS A 238 12.71 -8.06 12.53
CA CYS A 238 11.66 -8.64 11.69
C CYS A 238 10.51 -7.64 11.47
N THR A 239 9.97 -7.67 10.27
CA THR A 239 8.70 -7.02 9.90
C THR A 239 7.57 -8.05 9.86
N VAL A 240 6.32 -7.61 9.82
CA VAL A 240 5.18 -8.53 9.70
C VAL A 240 5.33 -9.43 8.47
N ALA A 241 5.73 -8.85 7.33
CA ALA A 241 5.95 -9.63 6.11
C ALA A 241 7.07 -10.68 6.25
N THR A 242 8.16 -10.38 6.96
CA THR A 242 9.29 -11.30 7.12
C THR A 242 9.07 -12.33 8.25
N SER A 243 8.25 -12.03 9.25
CA SER A 243 8.02 -12.91 10.40
C SER A 243 7.36 -14.23 10.03
N LEU A 244 6.49 -14.23 9.03
CA LEU A 244 5.76 -15.43 8.58
C LEU A 244 6.68 -16.51 8.00
N TYR A 245 7.84 -16.14 7.49
CA TYR A 245 8.83 -17.09 6.96
C TYR A 245 9.53 -17.92 8.03
N THR A 246 9.36 -17.61 9.30
CA THR A 246 9.85 -18.42 10.42
C THR A 246 9.33 -19.85 10.39
N PHE A 247 8.16 -20.08 9.79
CA PHE A 247 7.51 -21.39 9.70
C PHE A 247 7.82 -22.15 8.41
N THR A 248 8.67 -21.60 7.55
CA THR A 248 9.16 -22.27 6.34
C THR A 248 10.54 -22.88 6.60
N GLY A 249 10.78 -24.10 6.16
CA GLY A 249 12.07 -24.77 6.39
C GLY A 249 12.35 -25.86 5.37
N PRO A 250 13.61 -26.37 5.35
CA PRO A 250 14.03 -27.42 4.41
C PRO A 250 13.27 -28.72 4.57
N MET A 251 12.75 -28.99 5.77
CA MET A 251 11.99 -30.21 6.10
C MET A 251 10.48 -30.06 5.91
N GLY A 252 10.03 -28.95 5.30
CA GLY A 252 8.63 -28.64 5.10
C GLY A 252 8.21 -27.36 5.81
N SER A 253 6.99 -26.91 5.50
CA SER A 253 6.40 -25.71 6.08
C SER A 253 5.21 -26.05 6.96
N ARG A 254 5.09 -25.37 8.09
CA ARG A 254 3.93 -25.51 8.98
C ARG A 254 2.81 -24.57 8.52
N TYR A 255 2.04 -25.02 7.53
CA TYR A 255 1.03 -24.19 6.87
C TYR A 255 -0.10 -23.74 7.80
N ASN A 256 -0.45 -24.52 8.82
CA ASN A 256 -1.41 -24.11 9.84
C ASN A 256 -0.93 -22.87 10.62
N LEU A 257 0.35 -22.81 10.99
CA LEU A 257 0.93 -21.63 11.66
C LEU A 257 1.10 -20.46 10.69
N ILE A 258 1.51 -20.72 9.44
CA ILE A 258 1.58 -19.67 8.41
C ILE A 258 0.21 -19.05 8.21
N CYS A 259 -0.84 -19.84 8.04
CA CYS A 259 -2.21 -19.35 7.86
C CYS A 259 -2.70 -18.57 9.08
N ALA A 260 -2.46 -19.05 10.29
CA ALA A 260 -2.78 -18.31 11.51
C ALA A 260 -2.05 -16.96 11.57
N GLY A 261 -0.76 -16.94 11.26
CA GLY A 261 0.04 -15.72 11.19
C GLY A 261 -0.42 -14.76 10.09
N VAL A 262 -0.82 -15.26 8.92
CA VAL A 262 -1.41 -14.45 7.84
C VAL A 262 -2.70 -13.78 8.32
N ILE A 263 -3.59 -14.50 8.98
CA ILE A 263 -4.83 -13.91 9.51
C ILE A 263 -4.51 -12.82 10.53
N ILE A 264 -3.61 -13.06 11.48
CA ILE A 264 -3.18 -12.05 12.44
C ILE A 264 -2.60 -10.81 11.72
N SER A 265 -1.77 -11.02 10.71
CA SER A 265 -1.14 -9.94 9.94
C SER A 265 -2.13 -9.10 9.11
N MET A 266 -3.26 -9.69 8.71
CA MET A 266 -4.32 -8.99 7.97
C MET A 266 -5.16 -8.07 8.86
N LEU A 267 -5.26 -8.33 10.16
CA LEU A 267 -6.16 -7.57 11.04
C LEU A 267 -5.91 -6.05 11.02
N PRO A 268 -4.67 -5.52 11.14
CA PRO A 268 -4.45 -4.09 11.07
C PRO A 268 -4.85 -3.49 9.70
N ALA A 269 -4.56 -4.20 8.61
CA ALA A 269 -4.92 -3.75 7.27
C ALA A 269 -6.44 -3.71 7.08
N LEU A 270 -7.18 -4.70 7.60
CA LEU A 270 -8.64 -4.71 7.59
C LEU A 270 -9.23 -3.56 8.40
N VAL A 271 -8.68 -3.28 9.58
CA VAL A 271 -9.13 -2.16 10.42
C VAL A 271 -8.91 -0.83 9.68
N VAL A 272 -7.73 -0.63 9.10
CA VAL A 272 -7.43 0.56 8.30
C VAL A 272 -8.38 0.66 7.10
N PHE A 273 -8.63 -0.44 6.39
CA PHE A 273 -9.56 -0.46 5.26
C PHE A 273 -10.99 -0.06 5.68
N ILE A 274 -11.51 -0.65 6.75
CA ILE A 274 -12.88 -0.35 7.25
C ILE A 274 -13.02 1.13 7.62
N ILE A 275 -11.99 1.71 8.28
CA ILE A 275 -12.01 3.12 8.68
C ILE A 275 -11.91 4.05 7.47
N PHE A 276 -11.06 3.74 6.51
CA PHE A 276 -10.72 4.63 5.39
C PHE A 276 -11.34 4.25 4.05
N GLN A 277 -12.24 3.24 3.98
CA GLN A 277 -12.82 2.74 2.73
C GLN A 277 -13.40 3.85 1.83
N ASN A 278 -14.12 4.81 2.39
CA ASN A 278 -14.68 5.92 1.61
C ASN A 278 -13.58 6.81 0.99
N SER A 279 -12.50 7.05 1.73
CA SER A 279 -11.35 7.82 1.23
C SER A 279 -10.58 7.05 0.17
N ILE A 280 -10.48 5.72 0.31
CA ILE A 280 -9.86 4.81 -0.65
C ILE A 280 -10.64 4.83 -1.97
N TYR A 281 -11.97 4.66 -1.92
CA TYR A 281 -12.81 4.70 -3.11
C TYR A 281 -12.76 6.05 -3.82
N ASN A 282 -12.85 7.15 -3.08
CA ASN A 282 -12.78 8.50 -3.65
C ASN A 282 -11.40 8.81 -4.24
N GLY A 283 -10.32 8.37 -3.60
CA GLY A 283 -8.95 8.53 -4.10
C GLY A 283 -8.69 7.79 -5.39
N ILE A 284 -9.13 6.52 -5.48
CA ILE A 284 -9.02 5.70 -6.70
C ILE A 284 -9.89 6.27 -7.83
N ALA A 285 -11.14 6.67 -7.51
CA ALA A 285 -12.05 7.26 -8.50
C ALA A 285 -11.51 8.58 -9.06
N ALA A 286 -10.92 9.45 -8.23
CA ALA A 286 -10.31 10.70 -8.68
C ALA A 286 -9.10 10.48 -9.62
N GLY A 287 -8.37 9.37 -9.45
CA GLY A 287 -7.28 8.96 -10.35
C GLY A 287 -7.78 8.36 -11.67
N ALA A 288 -8.93 7.67 -11.65
CA ALA A 288 -9.46 6.95 -12.81
C ALA A 288 -10.30 7.83 -13.78
N VAL A 289 -10.85 8.96 -13.31
CA VAL A 289 -11.77 9.83 -14.11
C VAL A 289 -11.00 10.79 -15.05
N LYS A 290 -9.67 10.76 -15.08
CA LYS A 290 -8.84 11.61 -15.97
C LYS A 290 -8.28 10.86 -17.19
N GLY A 291 -8.91 9.74 -17.59
CA GLY A 291 -8.65 9.07 -18.86
C GLY A 291 -9.66 9.42 -19.91
#